data_216e17fc296702004f6e68d44498287b
#
_entry.id   216e17fc296702004f6e68d44498287b
#
_cell.length_a   1.000
_cell.length_b   1.000
_cell.length_c   1.000
_cell.angle_alpha   90.00
_cell.angle_beta   90.00
_cell.angle_gamma   90.00
#
_symmetry.space_group_name_H-M   'P 1'
#
loop_
_entity.id
_entity.type
_entity.pdbx_description
1 polymer ?
#
loop_
_entity_poly.entity_id
_entity_poly.type
_entity_poly.pdbx_seq_one_letter_code
_entity_poly.pdbx_strand_id
1 'polypeptide(L)'
;MKLYIRILAFIVILLLLWWLYNYLNKQNYIGMNNLSPIDRCSLKYDRERVYEFNDLLSPSECNQIIEMAKPKVTKSAVLSAEKFHPGRTSSHVFLSSNHPLLQKIDSIVYSYLEIPIENYENLQVVNYKSTQKYDAHYDACDPSEEICKNDINTRGGLRYATFIFYLNDNFTGGETDFPKRNIKAKPKTGKAVLFFNLNDDNTGRRDKSFHAGLPPNTGEKWMCNKWIRMNPHT
;
A
#
# COMPACT_ATOMS: atom_id res chain seq x y z
N MET A 1 -36.57 30.57 -40.67
CA MET A 1 -35.71 29.61 -41.38
C MET A 1 -34.25 29.66 -40.90
N LYS A 2 -33.51 30.81 -40.91
CA LYS A 2 -32.11 30.88 -40.51
C LYS A 2 -31.84 30.49 -39.02
N LEU A 3 -32.74 30.79 -38.08
CA LEU A 3 -32.58 30.45 -36.68
C LEU A 3 -32.72 28.92 -36.44
N TYR A 4 -33.65 28.28 -37.09
CA TYR A 4 -33.85 26.82 -37.01
C TYR A 4 -32.64 26.03 -37.51
N ILE A 5 -32.03 26.46 -38.61
CA ILE A 5 -30.81 25.85 -39.18
C ILE A 5 -29.66 25.97 -38.20
N ARG A 6 -29.50 27.09 -37.49
CA ARG A 6 -28.46 27.31 -36.49
C ARG A 6 -28.66 26.43 -35.26
N ILE A 7 -29.90 26.27 -34.78
CA ILE A 7 -30.24 25.37 -33.67
C ILE A 7 -29.96 23.91 -34.05
N LEU A 8 -30.39 23.49 -35.23
CA LEU A 8 -30.13 22.14 -35.72
C LEU A 8 -28.63 21.84 -35.86
N ALA A 9 -27.86 22.77 -36.40
CA ALA A 9 -26.40 22.65 -36.53
C ALA A 9 -25.73 22.54 -35.12
N PHE A 10 -26.17 23.32 -34.17
CA PHE A 10 -25.66 23.25 -32.78
C PHE A 10 -25.93 21.91 -32.13
N ILE A 11 -27.16 21.38 -32.28
CA ILE A 11 -27.51 20.04 -31.76
C ILE A 11 -26.66 18.95 -32.39
N VAL A 12 -26.44 19.00 -33.71
CA VAL A 12 -25.60 18.02 -34.41
C VAL A 12 -24.14 18.09 -33.92
N ILE A 13 -23.62 19.28 -33.66
CA ILE A 13 -22.25 19.44 -33.09
C ILE A 13 -22.18 18.83 -31.69
N LEU A 14 -23.17 19.06 -30.82
CA LEU A 14 -23.19 18.48 -29.50
C LEU A 14 -23.25 16.94 -29.55
N LEU A 15 -24.04 16.39 -30.45
CA LEU A 15 -24.13 14.93 -30.63
C LEU A 15 -22.81 14.33 -31.14
N LEU A 16 -22.12 15.02 -32.05
CA LEU A 16 -20.81 14.61 -32.56
C LEU A 16 -19.74 14.67 -31.47
N LEU A 17 -19.74 15.74 -30.64
CA LEU A 17 -18.83 15.86 -29.52
C LEU A 17 -19.08 14.77 -28.46
N TRP A 18 -20.34 14.50 -28.14
CA TRP A 18 -20.74 13.43 -27.23
C TRP A 18 -20.31 12.05 -27.77
N TRP A 19 -20.55 11.78 -29.08
CA TRP A 19 -20.11 10.54 -29.74
C TRP A 19 -18.59 10.39 -29.73
N LEU A 20 -17.86 11.45 -30.06
CA LEU A 20 -16.39 11.48 -30.04
C LEU A 20 -15.86 11.23 -28.64
N TYR A 21 -16.43 11.87 -27.63
CA TYR A 21 -16.07 11.66 -26.22
C TYR A 21 -16.25 10.19 -25.83
N ASN A 22 -17.39 9.57 -26.14
CA ASN A 22 -17.64 8.17 -25.83
C ASN A 22 -16.72 7.23 -26.62
N TYR A 23 -16.45 7.55 -27.89
CA TYR A 23 -15.53 6.78 -28.71
C TYR A 23 -14.10 6.81 -28.16
N LEU A 24 -13.57 7.97 -27.78
CA LEU A 24 -12.24 8.12 -27.19
C LEU A 24 -12.16 7.42 -25.83
N ASN A 25 -13.17 7.54 -24.98
CA ASN A 25 -13.22 6.83 -23.70
C ASN A 25 -13.23 5.31 -23.90
N LYS A 26 -13.98 4.81 -24.91
CA LYS A 26 -13.98 3.37 -25.22
C LYS A 26 -12.62 2.88 -25.71
N GLN A 27 -11.91 3.65 -26.52
CA GLN A 27 -10.56 3.31 -26.97
C GLN A 27 -9.56 3.32 -25.80
N ASN A 28 -9.63 4.33 -24.93
CA ASN A 28 -8.82 4.38 -23.71
C ASN A 28 -9.09 3.18 -22.80
N TYR A 29 -10.37 2.83 -22.61
CA TYR A 29 -10.75 1.67 -21.80
C TYR A 29 -10.24 0.34 -22.39
N ILE A 30 -10.32 0.17 -23.72
CA ILE A 30 -9.75 -1.01 -24.41
C ILE A 30 -8.22 -1.03 -24.28
N GLY A 31 -7.56 0.12 -24.42
CA GLY A 31 -6.12 0.26 -24.21
C GLY A 31 -5.71 -0.14 -22.80
N MET A 32 -6.44 0.33 -21.78
CA MET A 32 -6.17 -0.02 -20.37
C MET A 32 -6.36 -1.51 -20.07
N ASN A 33 -7.31 -2.19 -20.71
CA ASN A 33 -7.53 -3.62 -20.49
C ASN A 33 -6.39 -4.50 -21.02
N ASN A 34 -5.58 -3.99 -21.95
CA ASN A 34 -4.39 -4.68 -22.46
C ASN A 34 -3.14 -4.47 -21.61
N LEU A 35 -3.20 -3.57 -20.62
CA LEU A 35 -2.10 -3.32 -19.69
C LEU A 35 -2.06 -4.35 -18.55
N SER A 36 -0.86 -4.60 -18.02
CA SER A 36 -0.73 -5.39 -16.80
C SER A 36 -1.44 -4.71 -15.62
N PRO A 37 -1.84 -5.46 -14.56
CA PRO A 37 -2.41 -4.87 -13.35
C PRO A 37 -1.51 -3.78 -12.73
N ILE A 38 -0.19 -3.98 -12.76
CA ILE A 38 0.79 -3.01 -12.25
C ILE A 38 0.78 -1.72 -13.06
N ASP A 39 0.71 -1.82 -14.39
CA ASP A 39 0.69 -0.65 -15.28
C ASP A 39 -0.61 0.14 -15.11
N ARG A 40 -1.77 -0.54 -15.03
CA ARG A 40 -3.06 0.10 -14.75
C ARG A 40 -3.04 0.84 -13.41
N CYS A 41 -2.52 0.21 -12.36
CA CYS A 41 -2.36 0.83 -11.05
C CYS A 41 -1.44 2.06 -11.13
N SER A 42 -0.33 1.99 -11.90
CA SER A 42 0.60 3.09 -12.10
C SER A 42 -0.04 4.29 -12.80
N LEU A 43 -1.03 4.08 -13.67
CA LEU A 43 -1.79 5.17 -14.30
C LEU A 43 -2.85 5.78 -13.37
N LYS A 44 -3.38 5.00 -12.43
CA LYS A 44 -4.42 5.45 -11.49
C LYS A 44 -3.88 6.34 -10.37
N TYR A 45 -2.63 6.12 -9.95
CA TYR A 45 -2.04 6.79 -8.80
C TYR A 45 -0.80 7.61 -9.17
N ASP A 46 -0.70 8.82 -8.61
CA ASP A 46 0.57 9.54 -8.52
C ASP A 46 1.46 8.86 -7.49
N ARG A 47 2.40 8.05 -7.94
CA ARG A 47 3.30 7.27 -7.09
C ARG A 47 4.25 8.12 -6.24
N GLU A 48 4.31 9.42 -6.52
CA GLU A 48 5.03 10.38 -5.68
C GLU A 48 4.27 10.75 -4.40
N ARG A 49 3.01 10.34 -4.24
CA ARG A 49 2.18 10.68 -3.08
C ARG A 49 2.13 9.57 -2.04
N VAL A 50 1.83 9.98 -0.82
CA VAL A 50 1.35 9.13 0.27
C VAL A 50 -0.15 9.38 0.39
N TYR A 51 -0.94 8.31 0.32
CA TYR A 51 -2.39 8.38 0.39
C TYR A 51 -2.86 7.93 1.76
N GLU A 52 -3.82 8.64 2.34
CA GLU A 52 -4.44 8.30 3.61
C GLU A 52 -5.94 8.01 3.40
N PHE A 53 -6.42 6.91 3.95
CA PHE A 53 -7.80 6.47 3.88
C PHE A 53 -8.33 6.27 5.30
N ASN A 54 -9.39 6.99 5.67
CA ASN A 54 -9.99 6.85 7.01
C ASN A 54 -11.01 5.70 7.02
N ASP A 55 -11.16 5.11 8.20
CA ASP A 55 -12.27 4.20 8.56
C ASP A 55 -12.41 2.98 7.63
N LEU A 56 -11.28 2.44 7.11
CA LEU A 56 -11.28 1.22 6.29
C LEU A 56 -11.57 -0.05 7.11
N LEU A 57 -11.23 -0.01 8.40
CA LEU A 57 -11.56 -1.05 9.38
C LEU A 57 -12.33 -0.43 10.53
N SER A 58 -13.33 -1.11 11.03
CA SER A 58 -14.01 -0.72 12.26
C SER A 58 -13.12 -0.97 13.48
N PRO A 59 -13.35 -0.28 14.63
CA PRO A 59 -12.62 -0.55 15.86
C PRO A 59 -12.72 -2.01 16.34
N SER A 60 -13.86 -2.66 16.10
CA SER A 60 -14.05 -4.08 16.43
C SER A 60 -13.15 -4.98 15.59
N GLU A 61 -13.03 -4.72 14.28
CA GLU A 61 -12.15 -5.46 13.38
C GLU A 61 -10.67 -5.27 13.74
N CYS A 62 -10.29 -4.04 14.06
CA CYS A 62 -8.95 -3.73 14.53
C CYS A 62 -8.61 -4.53 15.80
N ASN A 63 -9.51 -4.56 16.79
CA ASN A 63 -9.32 -5.35 18.00
C ASN A 63 -9.22 -6.85 17.72
N GLN A 64 -10.04 -7.40 16.81
CA GLN A 64 -9.97 -8.82 16.44
C GLN A 64 -8.59 -9.17 15.85
N ILE A 65 -8.01 -8.30 15.00
CA ILE A 65 -6.66 -8.51 14.45
C ILE A 65 -5.62 -8.49 15.57
N ILE A 66 -5.71 -7.54 16.50
CA ILE A 66 -4.81 -7.46 17.66
C ILE A 66 -4.86 -8.76 18.48
N GLU A 67 -6.06 -9.23 18.82
CA GLU A 67 -6.23 -10.45 19.62
C GLU A 67 -5.74 -11.71 18.91
N MET A 68 -5.86 -11.81 17.58
CA MET A 68 -5.28 -12.89 16.79
C MET A 68 -3.74 -12.87 16.80
N ALA A 69 -3.15 -11.69 16.83
CA ALA A 69 -1.71 -11.49 16.75
C ALA A 69 -1.00 -11.59 18.09
N LYS A 70 -1.60 -11.01 19.14
CA LYS A 70 -1.02 -10.83 20.47
C LYS A 70 -0.34 -12.06 21.09
N PRO A 71 -0.90 -13.28 21.03
CA PRO A 71 -0.25 -14.47 21.58
C PRO A 71 0.90 -15.00 20.72
N LYS A 72 1.11 -14.47 19.50
CA LYS A 72 2.03 -15.03 18.50
C LYS A 72 3.18 -14.08 18.12
N VAL A 73 3.15 -12.81 18.57
CA VAL A 73 4.20 -11.85 18.20
C VAL A 73 5.55 -12.23 18.78
N THR A 74 6.58 -12.15 17.95
CA THR A 74 7.99 -12.37 18.33
C THR A 74 8.82 -11.16 17.95
N LYS A 75 10.03 -11.03 18.51
CA LYS A 75 10.96 -9.95 18.16
C LYS A 75 11.18 -9.88 16.65
N SER A 76 11.05 -8.68 16.08
CA SER A 76 11.13 -8.49 14.63
C SER A 76 12.55 -8.75 14.11
N ALA A 77 12.63 -9.48 12.98
CA ALA A 77 13.83 -9.64 12.19
C ALA A 77 13.84 -8.65 11.00
N VAL A 78 14.99 -8.43 10.40
CA VAL A 78 15.18 -7.67 9.16
C VAL A 78 15.79 -8.57 8.08
N LEU A 79 15.59 -8.21 6.82
CA LEU A 79 16.26 -8.86 5.69
C LEU A 79 17.70 -8.29 5.61
N SER A 80 18.61 -8.89 6.36
CA SER A 80 20.04 -8.54 6.39
C SER A 80 20.86 -9.76 6.80
N ALA A 81 22.18 -9.69 6.65
CA ALA A 81 23.08 -10.71 7.15
C ALA A 81 22.93 -10.92 8.67
N GLU A 82 22.57 -9.87 9.40
CA GLU A 82 22.21 -9.93 10.82
C GLU A 82 20.68 -10.03 10.96
N LYS A 83 20.20 -11.17 11.47
CA LYS A 83 18.77 -11.45 11.66
C LYS A 83 18.08 -10.43 12.57
N PHE A 84 18.78 -9.87 13.55
CA PHE A 84 18.28 -8.83 14.47
C PHE A 84 19.17 -7.59 14.35
N HIS A 85 18.55 -6.48 13.92
CA HIS A 85 19.23 -5.20 13.75
C HIS A 85 18.77 -4.21 14.82
N PRO A 86 19.66 -3.44 15.45
CA PRO A 86 19.31 -2.48 16.51
C PRO A 86 18.32 -1.40 16.03
N GLY A 87 18.29 -1.12 14.73
CA GLY A 87 17.34 -0.19 14.13
C GLY A 87 15.88 -0.70 14.08
N ARG A 88 15.61 -1.99 14.39
CA ARG A 88 14.26 -2.55 14.47
C ARG A 88 14.04 -3.27 15.80
N THR A 89 13.30 -2.64 16.69
CA THR A 89 13.08 -3.14 18.06
C THR A 89 11.64 -3.61 18.32
N SER A 90 10.75 -3.51 17.32
CA SER A 90 9.36 -3.98 17.37
C SER A 90 9.23 -5.50 17.50
N SER A 91 8.01 -5.97 17.75
CA SER A 91 7.63 -7.39 17.62
C SER A 91 6.63 -7.55 16.47
N HIS A 92 6.60 -8.72 15.80
CA HIS A 92 5.63 -8.98 14.73
C HIS A 92 5.21 -10.44 14.64
N VAL A 93 4.15 -10.66 13.88
CA VAL A 93 3.68 -11.97 13.41
C VAL A 93 3.12 -11.82 12.00
N PHE A 94 3.26 -12.86 11.18
CA PHE A 94 2.55 -12.98 9.90
C PHE A 94 1.28 -13.81 10.10
N LEU A 95 0.14 -13.27 9.67
CA LEU A 95 -1.15 -13.95 9.67
C LEU A 95 -1.52 -14.32 8.23
N SER A 96 -1.80 -15.60 7.99
CA SER A 96 -2.26 -16.08 6.67
C SER A 96 -3.71 -15.68 6.41
N SER A 97 -4.08 -15.46 5.14
CA SER A 97 -5.42 -15.00 4.72
C SER A 97 -6.53 -16.06 4.85
N ASN A 98 -6.38 -17.06 5.73
CA ASN A 98 -7.40 -18.10 5.95
C ASN A 98 -8.60 -17.62 6.80
N HIS A 99 -8.50 -16.45 7.42
CA HIS A 99 -9.57 -15.88 8.26
C HIS A 99 -10.39 -14.85 7.46
N PRO A 100 -11.74 -14.85 7.52
CA PRO A 100 -12.60 -13.94 6.75
C PRO A 100 -12.22 -12.45 6.88
N LEU A 101 -11.83 -12.01 8.08
CA LEU A 101 -11.40 -10.63 8.30
C LEU A 101 -10.10 -10.29 7.54
N LEU A 102 -9.17 -11.25 7.41
CA LEU A 102 -7.93 -11.03 6.67
C LEU A 102 -8.20 -11.04 5.16
N GLN A 103 -9.13 -11.87 4.68
CA GLN A 103 -9.64 -11.83 3.30
C GLN A 103 -10.35 -10.50 2.98
N LYS A 104 -11.05 -9.92 3.97
CA LYS A 104 -11.62 -8.58 3.84
C LYS A 104 -10.52 -7.52 3.61
N ILE A 105 -9.39 -7.60 4.33
CA ILE A 105 -8.26 -6.70 4.11
C ILE A 105 -7.72 -6.85 2.68
N ASP A 106 -7.56 -8.09 2.20
CA ASP A 106 -7.12 -8.35 0.83
C ASP A 106 -8.10 -7.76 -0.20
N SER A 107 -9.41 -7.91 0.05
CA SER A 107 -10.47 -7.34 -0.80
C SER A 107 -10.46 -5.80 -0.78
N ILE A 108 -10.21 -5.18 0.38
CA ILE A 108 -10.04 -3.72 0.48
C ILE A 108 -8.85 -3.29 -0.38
N VAL A 109 -7.68 -3.89 -0.21
CA VAL A 109 -6.49 -3.54 -0.99
C VAL A 109 -6.73 -3.74 -2.48
N TYR A 110 -7.39 -4.83 -2.87
CA TYR A 110 -7.77 -5.09 -4.27
C TYR A 110 -8.68 -4.00 -4.83
N SER A 111 -9.67 -3.52 -4.07
CA SER A 111 -10.59 -2.47 -4.52
C SER A 111 -9.89 -1.13 -4.84
N TYR A 112 -8.74 -0.87 -4.25
CA TYR A 112 -7.91 0.31 -4.52
C TYR A 112 -6.91 0.09 -5.65
N LEU A 113 -6.19 -1.03 -5.64
CA LEU A 113 -5.04 -1.25 -6.52
C LEU A 113 -5.37 -2.05 -7.78
N GLU A 114 -6.39 -2.90 -7.74
CA GLU A 114 -6.78 -3.83 -8.83
C GLU A 114 -5.65 -4.80 -9.24
N ILE A 115 -4.66 -4.99 -8.34
CA ILE A 115 -3.59 -5.97 -8.49
C ILE A 115 -4.07 -7.31 -7.89
N PRO A 116 -3.85 -8.45 -8.57
CA PRO A 116 -4.30 -9.76 -8.08
C PRO A 116 -3.85 -10.08 -6.66
N ILE A 117 -4.71 -10.74 -5.88
CA ILE A 117 -4.46 -11.06 -4.47
C ILE A 117 -3.26 -12.02 -4.32
N GLU A 118 -2.97 -12.80 -5.35
CA GLU A 118 -1.81 -13.69 -5.42
C GLU A 118 -0.48 -12.94 -5.32
N ASN A 119 -0.48 -11.63 -5.61
CA ASN A 119 0.70 -10.76 -5.47
C ASN A 119 0.91 -10.29 -4.01
N TYR A 120 0.03 -10.65 -3.07
CA TYR A 120 0.07 -10.10 -1.72
C TYR A 120 0.82 -11.01 -0.76
N GLU A 121 1.72 -10.42 0.04
CA GLU A 121 2.32 -11.13 1.17
C GLU A 121 1.27 -11.35 2.28
N ASN A 122 1.50 -12.33 3.14
CA ASN A 122 0.71 -12.49 4.36
C ASN A 122 0.70 -11.20 5.19
N LEU A 123 -0.40 -10.94 5.89
CA LEU A 123 -0.54 -9.73 6.70
C LEU A 123 0.48 -9.74 7.84
N GLN A 124 1.42 -8.79 7.84
CA GLN A 124 2.33 -8.61 8.97
C GLN A 124 1.67 -7.71 10.01
N VAL A 125 1.35 -8.25 11.18
CA VAL A 125 0.92 -7.45 12.32
C VAL A 125 2.13 -7.11 13.17
N VAL A 126 2.28 -5.82 13.51
CA VAL A 126 3.44 -5.28 14.22
C VAL A 126 2.99 -4.59 15.50
N ASN A 127 3.68 -4.88 16.60
CA ASN A 127 3.53 -4.21 17.89
C ASN A 127 4.79 -3.41 18.21
N TYR A 128 4.59 -2.17 18.63
CA TYR A 128 5.61 -1.32 19.21
C TYR A 128 5.21 -0.94 20.63
N LYS A 129 6.02 -1.33 21.60
CA LYS A 129 5.94 -0.80 22.97
C LYS A 129 6.60 0.56 23.03
N SER A 130 6.38 1.30 24.12
CA SER A 130 7.07 2.58 24.35
C SER A 130 8.57 2.45 24.08
N THR A 131 9.15 3.41 23.40
CA THR A 131 10.54 3.47 22.92
C THR A 131 10.92 2.52 21.77
N GLN A 132 10.09 1.54 21.42
CA GLN A 132 10.34 0.65 20.29
C GLN A 132 10.06 1.37 18.97
N LYS A 133 10.94 1.14 18.00
CA LYS A 133 10.94 1.82 16.69
C LYS A 133 11.33 0.89 15.56
N TYR A 134 11.17 1.39 14.36
CA TYR A 134 11.86 0.91 13.18
C TYR A 134 12.50 2.11 12.47
N ASP A 135 13.81 2.14 12.44
CA ASP A 135 14.58 3.21 11.81
C ASP A 135 14.21 3.34 10.33
N ALA A 136 14.55 4.47 9.74
CA ALA A 136 14.18 4.77 8.37
C ALA A 136 14.80 3.73 7.40
N HIS A 137 13.95 3.18 6.55
CA HIS A 137 14.24 2.07 5.64
C HIS A 137 13.39 2.14 4.38
N TYR A 138 13.69 1.26 3.44
CA TYR A 138 12.86 0.99 2.28
C TYR A 138 12.20 -0.38 2.42
N ASP A 139 10.93 -0.50 2.02
CA ASP A 139 10.25 -1.80 1.96
C ASP A 139 10.68 -2.64 0.75
N ALA A 140 11.03 -2.00 -0.37
CA ALA A 140 11.65 -2.68 -1.48
C ALA A 140 13.17 -2.79 -1.23
N CYS A 141 13.73 -3.98 -1.45
CA CYS A 141 15.17 -4.18 -1.35
C CYS A 141 15.91 -3.60 -2.57
N ASP A 142 17.22 -3.45 -2.49
CA ASP A 142 18.05 -2.99 -3.59
C ASP A 142 18.38 -4.16 -4.53
N PRO A 143 17.98 -4.11 -5.82
CA PRO A 143 18.24 -5.19 -6.75
C PRO A 143 19.73 -5.47 -7.01
N SER A 144 20.61 -4.54 -6.68
CA SER A 144 22.06 -4.73 -6.79
C SER A 144 22.66 -5.64 -5.70
N GLU A 145 21.92 -5.78 -4.57
CA GLU A 145 22.35 -6.63 -3.45
C GLU A 145 21.99 -8.09 -3.69
N GLU A 146 22.92 -9.03 -3.42
CA GLU A 146 22.72 -10.46 -3.67
C GLU A 146 21.55 -11.05 -2.85
N ILE A 147 21.37 -10.60 -1.61
CA ILE A 147 20.25 -11.02 -0.78
C ILE A 147 18.90 -10.60 -1.39
N CYS A 148 18.86 -9.48 -2.09
CA CYS A 148 17.67 -9.00 -2.79
C CYS A 148 17.38 -9.82 -4.04
N LYS A 149 18.39 -10.19 -4.81
CA LYS A 149 18.23 -11.04 -6.01
C LYS A 149 17.53 -12.35 -5.67
N ASN A 150 17.92 -12.99 -4.57
CA ASN A 150 17.26 -14.21 -4.11
C ASN A 150 15.79 -13.93 -3.71
N ASP A 151 15.52 -12.87 -2.95
CA ASP A 151 14.15 -12.51 -2.55
C ASP A 151 13.26 -12.19 -3.77
N ILE A 152 13.79 -11.47 -4.77
CA ILE A 152 13.10 -11.18 -6.03
C ILE A 152 12.74 -12.47 -6.78
N ASN A 153 13.69 -13.37 -6.92
CA ASN A 153 13.52 -14.58 -7.75
C ASN A 153 12.59 -15.62 -7.10
N THR A 154 12.49 -15.66 -5.78
CA THR A 154 11.76 -16.70 -5.04
C THR A 154 10.43 -16.23 -4.45
N ARG A 155 10.18 -14.90 -4.41
CA ARG A 155 9.03 -14.35 -3.67
C ARG A 155 8.14 -13.39 -4.48
N GLY A 156 8.15 -13.47 -5.78
CA GLY A 156 7.25 -12.68 -6.63
C GLY A 156 7.75 -11.27 -6.97
N GLY A 157 9.05 -11.08 -7.10
CA GLY A 157 9.63 -9.79 -7.51
C GLY A 157 9.74 -8.78 -6.36
N LEU A 158 10.00 -7.53 -6.72
CA LEU A 158 10.07 -6.43 -5.76
C LEU A 158 8.70 -6.11 -5.14
N ARG A 159 8.69 -5.59 -3.92
CA ARG A 159 7.49 -5.00 -3.30
C ARG A 159 7.11 -3.71 -4.02
N TYR A 160 6.03 -3.73 -4.77
CA TYR A 160 5.54 -2.61 -5.56
C TYR A 160 4.93 -1.51 -4.71
N ALA A 161 4.05 -1.89 -3.77
CA ALA A 161 3.35 -0.97 -2.88
C ALA A 161 3.22 -1.54 -1.46
N THR A 162 2.99 -0.63 -0.52
CA THR A 162 2.72 -0.95 0.88
C THR A 162 1.42 -0.30 1.33
N PHE A 163 0.54 -1.10 1.92
CA PHE A 163 -0.61 -0.64 2.69
C PHE A 163 -0.33 -0.83 4.18
N ILE A 164 -0.35 0.26 4.95
CA ILE A 164 -0.29 0.24 6.42
C ILE A 164 -1.69 0.43 6.95
N PHE A 165 -2.14 -0.42 7.89
CA PHE A 165 -3.38 -0.22 8.64
C PHE A 165 -3.04 0.01 10.10
N TYR A 166 -3.52 1.11 10.69
CA TYR A 166 -3.39 1.36 12.12
C TYR A 166 -4.55 0.69 12.87
N LEU A 167 -4.21 -0.13 13.86
CA LEU A 167 -5.20 -0.93 14.59
C LEU A 167 -5.66 -0.28 15.89
N ASN A 168 -4.90 0.69 16.42
CA ASN A 168 -5.27 1.47 17.58
C ASN A 168 -4.64 2.87 17.52
N ASP A 169 -5.10 3.75 18.41
CA ASP A 169 -4.61 5.13 18.57
C ASP A 169 -4.63 5.60 20.04
N ASN A 170 -4.78 4.68 20.99
CA ASN A 170 -4.75 4.94 22.43
C ASN A 170 -3.31 5.06 22.96
N PHE A 171 -2.46 5.79 22.24
CA PHE A 171 -1.07 6.10 22.58
C PHE A 171 -0.71 7.49 22.02
N THR A 172 0.47 8.02 22.35
CA THR A 172 1.00 9.28 21.78
C THR A 172 2.26 9.04 20.97
N GLY A 173 2.54 9.85 19.97
CA GLY A 173 3.64 9.63 19.03
C GLY A 173 3.34 8.48 18.06
N GLY A 174 4.35 7.74 17.65
CA GLY A 174 4.20 6.52 16.84
C GLY A 174 3.81 6.78 15.39
N GLU A 175 4.03 7.95 14.85
CA GLU A 175 3.75 8.29 13.45
C GLU A 175 4.58 7.40 12.49
N THR A 176 4.07 7.22 11.29
CA THR A 176 4.89 6.76 10.16
C THR A 176 5.49 8.00 9.49
N ASP A 177 6.81 8.14 9.58
CA ASP A 177 7.55 9.31 9.09
C ASP A 177 8.13 9.02 7.70
N PHE A 178 7.92 9.95 6.77
CA PHE A 178 8.50 9.97 5.43
C PHE A 178 9.45 11.17 5.33
N PRO A 179 10.69 11.07 5.83
CA PRO A 179 11.58 12.23 5.99
C PRO A 179 11.91 12.90 4.66
N LYS A 180 12.02 12.14 3.56
CA LYS A 180 12.28 12.68 2.22
C LYS A 180 11.06 13.38 1.58
N ARG A 181 9.89 13.32 2.22
CA ARG A 181 8.65 13.99 1.81
C ARG A 181 8.22 15.09 2.78
N ASN A 182 8.85 15.15 3.96
CA ASN A 182 8.40 15.96 5.09
C ASN A 182 6.92 15.69 5.47
N ILE A 183 6.55 14.39 5.50
CA ILE A 183 5.20 13.92 5.83
C ILE A 183 5.29 12.99 7.02
N LYS A 184 4.39 13.18 8.01
CA LYS A 184 4.16 12.26 9.12
C LYS A 184 2.71 11.81 9.14
N ALA A 185 2.47 10.53 8.81
CA ALA A 185 1.15 9.95 8.89
C ALA A 185 0.83 9.59 10.35
N LYS A 186 -0.16 10.29 10.92
CA LYS A 186 -0.60 10.05 12.31
C LYS A 186 -1.48 8.80 12.39
N PRO A 187 -1.21 7.89 13.35
CA PRO A 187 -2.08 6.77 13.63
C PRO A 187 -3.50 7.22 14.01
N LYS A 188 -4.48 6.49 13.49
CA LYS A 188 -5.89 6.55 13.90
C LYS A 188 -6.48 5.16 13.68
N THR A 189 -7.23 4.66 14.64
CA THR A 189 -7.87 3.33 14.55
C THR A 189 -8.67 3.20 13.26
N GLY A 190 -8.40 2.13 12.48
CA GLY A 190 -9.05 1.85 11.21
C GLY A 190 -8.56 2.62 10.00
N LYS A 191 -7.67 3.59 10.18
CA LYS A 191 -7.04 4.37 9.10
C LYS A 191 -5.99 3.52 8.38
N ALA A 192 -5.88 3.72 7.06
CA ALA A 192 -4.80 3.13 6.28
C ALA A 192 -3.96 4.19 5.54
N VAL A 193 -2.72 3.81 5.24
CA VAL A 193 -1.76 4.60 4.48
C VAL A 193 -1.23 3.75 3.34
N LEU A 194 -1.28 4.28 2.11
CA LEU A 194 -0.72 3.67 0.91
C LEU A 194 0.45 4.49 0.39
N PHE A 195 1.54 3.82 0.05
CA PHE A 195 2.66 4.40 -0.68
C PHE A 195 3.30 3.38 -1.62
N PHE A 196 3.95 3.90 -2.67
CA PHE A 196 4.58 3.09 -3.70
C PHE A 196 6.09 3.02 -3.47
N ASN A 197 6.63 1.81 -3.59
CA ASN A 197 8.01 1.49 -3.22
C ASN A 197 9.00 1.60 -4.38
N LEU A 198 8.51 1.53 -5.63
CA LEU A 198 9.35 1.43 -6.81
C LEU A 198 9.37 2.74 -7.61
N ASN A 199 10.50 3.02 -8.27
CA ASN A 199 10.66 4.06 -9.28
C ASN A 199 9.70 3.85 -10.46
N ASP A 200 9.70 4.77 -11.44
CA ASP A 200 8.68 4.78 -12.49
C ASP A 200 8.78 3.60 -13.46
N ASP A 201 9.99 3.09 -13.68
CA ASP A 201 10.25 1.90 -14.51
C ASP A 201 10.17 0.57 -13.75
N ASN A 202 9.86 0.60 -12.46
CA ASN A 202 9.75 -0.56 -11.56
C ASN A 202 11.04 -1.39 -11.40
N THR A 203 12.20 -0.83 -11.74
CA THR A 203 13.50 -1.54 -11.69
C THR A 203 14.22 -1.41 -10.37
N GLY A 204 13.84 -0.46 -9.52
CA GLY A 204 14.52 -0.19 -8.25
C GLY A 204 13.65 0.58 -7.26
N ARG A 205 14.25 0.90 -6.12
CA ARG A 205 13.59 1.62 -5.03
C ARG A 205 13.26 3.06 -5.43
N ARG A 206 12.07 3.51 -5.05
CA ARG A 206 11.72 4.94 -5.09
C ARG A 206 12.36 5.65 -3.92
N ASP A 207 13.17 6.65 -4.19
CA ASP A 207 13.90 7.38 -3.14
C ASP A 207 12.96 7.95 -2.06
N LYS A 208 11.83 8.50 -2.47
CA LYS A 208 10.83 9.07 -1.57
C LYS A 208 9.95 8.03 -0.84
N SER A 209 10.15 6.73 -1.04
CA SER A 209 9.50 5.69 -0.22
C SER A 209 10.24 5.40 1.09
N PHE A 210 11.38 6.05 1.32
CA PHE A 210 12.13 5.97 2.57
C PHE A 210 11.28 6.43 3.74
N HIS A 211 11.05 5.56 4.72
CA HIS A 211 10.14 5.82 5.83
C HIS A 211 10.58 5.13 7.12
N ALA A 212 10.07 5.63 8.27
CA ALA A 212 10.34 5.11 9.61
C ALA A 212 9.05 4.86 10.39
N GLY A 213 9.08 3.87 11.26
CA GLY A 213 8.08 3.71 12.31
C GLY A 213 8.57 4.38 13.60
N LEU A 214 8.09 5.60 13.88
CA LEU A 214 8.47 6.32 15.08
C LEU A 214 7.95 5.61 16.34
N PRO A 215 8.68 5.72 17.47
CA PRO A 215 8.27 5.08 18.71
C PRO A 215 7.01 5.76 19.28
N PRO A 216 6.08 5.01 19.88
CA PRO A 216 5.10 5.60 20.76
C PRO A 216 5.78 6.13 22.03
N ASN A 217 5.39 7.35 22.45
CA ASN A 217 5.88 7.94 23.69
C ASN A 217 5.20 7.30 24.92
N THR A 218 3.92 6.96 24.76
CA THR A 218 3.10 6.28 25.80
C THR A 218 2.28 5.18 25.16
N GLY A 219 1.95 4.14 25.92
CA GLY A 219 1.11 3.04 25.46
C GLY A 219 1.80 2.09 24.47
N GLU A 220 1.02 1.39 23.70
CA GLU A 220 1.46 0.44 22.67
C GLU A 220 0.80 0.75 21.34
N LYS A 221 1.59 0.76 20.26
CA LYS A 221 1.09 0.89 18.88
C LYS A 221 0.94 -0.48 18.25
N TRP A 222 -0.24 -0.75 17.69
CA TRP A 222 -0.53 -1.89 16.86
C TRP A 222 -0.85 -1.43 15.44
N MET A 223 -0.23 -2.06 14.45
CA MET A 223 -0.46 -1.78 13.03
C MET A 223 -0.24 -3.04 12.20
N CYS A 224 -0.69 -3.03 10.95
CA CYS A 224 -0.35 -4.08 9.98
C CYS A 224 0.30 -3.49 8.74
N ASN A 225 1.20 -4.26 8.12
CA ASN A 225 1.69 -4.05 6.77
C ASN A 225 1.07 -5.10 5.85
N LYS A 226 0.52 -4.66 4.73
CA LYS A 226 0.17 -5.49 3.59
C LYS A 226 1.06 -5.07 2.43
N TRP A 227 1.97 -5.95 2.04
CA TRP A 227 2.86 -5.71 0.92
C TRP A 227 2.32 -6.34 -0.35
N ILE A 228 2.40 -5.59 -1.42
CA ILE A 228 1.97 -6.00 -2.76
C ILE A 228 3.23 -6.12 -3.62
N ARG A 229 3.45 -7.30 -4.18
CA ARG A 229 4.58 -7.60 -5.05
C ARG A 229 4.23 -7.41 -6.53
N MET A 230 5.24 -7.33 -7.37
CA MET A 230 5.06 -7.18 -8.82
C MET A 230 4.42 -8.41 -9.46
N ASN A 231 4.72 -9.60 -8.94
CA ASN A 231 4.27 -10.90 -9.44
C ASN A 231 3.64 -11.72 -8.30
N PRO A 232 2.98 -12.84 -8.60
CA PRO A 232 2.46 -13.74 -7.58
C PRO A 232 3.50 -14.11 -6.53
N HIS A 233 3.10 -13.97 -5.25
CA HIS A 233 3.94 -14.29 -4.09
C HIS A 233 3.81 -15.78 -3.75
N THR A 234 4.91 -16.48 -3.70
CA THR A 234 5.00 -17.92 -3.38
C THR A 234 5.59 -18.16 -1.99
#